data_37f2d42b4a7933c9539fd03db59abe5f
#
_entry.id   37f2d42b4a7933c9539fd03db59abe5f
#
_cell.length_a   1.000
_cell.length_b   1.000
_cell.length_c   1.000
_cell.angle_alpha   90.00
_cell.angle_beta   90.00
_cell.angle_gamma   90.00
#
_symmetry.space_group_name_H-M   'P 1'
#
loop_
_entity.id
_entity.type
_entity.pdbx_description
1 polymer ?
#
loop_
_entity_poly.entity_id
_entity_poly.type
_entity_poly.pdbx_seq_one_letter_code
_entity_poly.pdbx_strand_id
1 'polypeptide(L)'
;LYSYDENHIYGMEALAVYCRDSFGITTDDMQACYRKAGRIMTDRIGTDTAAIHSRMLRMQCMLELLEQPLFPHARNMYHAYWDTFIQHIQSNPGILEFMKELKKRKIRIGIGTDMTAYVQYRKLEAIGVTSYIDFIVTSEEAGAEKPHYHFFDICVEKAGVRPEECAFIGDNVRKDIEGA
;
A
#
# COMPACT_ATOMS: atom_id res chain seq x y z
N LEU A 1 4.99 10.19 1.86
CA LEU A 1 6.21 9.86 1.14
C LEU A 1 6.06 9.98 -0.37
N TYR A 2 4.91 9.65 -0.93
CA TYR A 2 4.56 9.69 -2.35
C TYR A 2 3.04 9.90 -2.50
N SER A 3 2.58 10.38 -3.67
CA SER A 3 1.15 10.49 -3.98
C SER A 3 0.61 9.11 -4.41
N TYR A 4 -0.31 8.53 -3.60
CA TYR A 4 -0.95 7.27 -3.96
C TYR A 4 -1.90 7.45 -5.16
N ASP A 5 -2.73 8.49 -5.15
CA ASP A 5 -3.79 8.68 -6.15
C ASP A 5 -3.24 8.88 -7.56
N GLU A 6 -2.17 9.67 -7.70
CA GLU A 6 -1.51 9.87 -8.99
C GLU A 6 -0.97 8.56 -9.57
N ASN A 7 -0.34 7.72 -8.73
CA ASN A 7 0.22 6.46 -9.19
C ASN A 7 -0.84 5.37 -9.39
N HIS A 8 -1.96 5.45 -8.66
CA HIS A 8 -3.10 4.56 -8.83
C HIS A 8 -3.69 4.64 -10.25
N ILE A 9 -3.70 5.82 -10.86
CA ILE A 9 -4.18 6.03 -12.23
C ILE A 9 -3.39 5.13 -13.20
N TYR A 10 -2.06 5.15 -13.16
CA TYR A 10 -1.22 4.31 -14.03
C TYR A 10 -1.46 2.81 -13.83
N GLY A 11 -1.61 2.38 -12.57
CA GLY A 11 -1.96 0.98 -12.28
C GLY A 11 -3.32 0.58 -12.84
N MET A 12 -4.31 1.46 -12.76
CA MET A 12 -5.65 1.22 -13.31
C MET A 12 -5.67 1.23 -14.83
N GLU A 13 -4.88 2.08 -15.48
CA GLU A 13 -4.72 2.08 -16.93
C GLU A 13 -4.09 0.77 -17.43
N ALA A 14 -3.03 0.30 -16.79
CA ALA A 14 -2.40 -0.98 -17.13
C ALA A 14 -3.36 -2.16 -16.94
N LEU A 15 -4.16 -2.13 -15.87
CA LEU A 15 -5.19 -3.13 -15.62
C LEU A 15 -6.28 -3.11 -16.71
N ALA A 16 -6.70 -1.89 -17.15
CA ALA A 16 -7.70 -1.75 -18.22
C ALA A 16 -7.18 -2.30 -19.55
N VAL A 17 -5.92 -2.01 -19.89
CA VAL A 17 -5.25 -2.58 -21.07
C VAL A 17 -5.26 -4.11 -21.00
N TYR A 18 -4.85 -4.68 -19.86
CA TYR A 18 -4.85 -6.12 -19.67
C TYR A 18 -6.24 -6.76 -19.86
N CYS A 19 -7.28 -6.18 -19.22
CA CYS A 19 -8.65 -6.69 -19.30
C CYS A 19 -9.23 -6.58 -20.72
N ARG A 20 -8.93 -5.50 -21.43
CA ARG A 20 -9.34 -5.34 -22.83
C ARG A 20 -8.68 -6.38 -23.73
N ASP A 21 -7.36 -6.54 -23.61
CA ASP A 21 -6.58 -7.37 -24.53
C ASP A 21 -6.79 -8.88 -24.27
N SER A 22 -7.04 -9.26 -23.02
CA SER A 22 -7.24 -10.66 -22.63
C SER A 22 -8.69 -11.11 -22.70
N PHE A 23 -9.66 -10.21 -22.45
CA PHE A 23 -11.06 -10.58 -22.26
C PHE A 23 -12.04 -9.75 -23.09
N GLY A 24 -11.59 -8.74 -23.83
CA GLY A 24 -12.47 -7.81 -24.57
C GLY A 24 -13.31 -6.91 -23.67
N ILE A 25 -12.93 -6.71 -22.41
CA ILE A 25 -13.69 -5.93 -21.42
C ILE A 25 -13.35 -4.45 -21.57
N THR A 26 -14.38 -3.61 -21.59
CA THR A 26 -14.19 -2.15 -21.68
C THR A 26 -13.58 -1.58 -20.39
N THR A 27 -12.98 -0.39 -20.49
CA THR A 27 -12.42 0.30 -19.32
C THR A 27 -13.49 0.58 -18.27
N ASP A 28 -14.69 0.99 -18.69
CA ASP A 28 -15.80 1.30 -17.77
C ASP A 28 -16.29 0.06 -17.04
N ASP A 29 -16.46 -1.06 -17.73
CA ASP A 29 -16.85 -2.35 -17.13
C ASP A 29 -15.77 -2.87 -16.16
N MET A 30 -14.50 -2.76 -16.56
CA MET A 30 -13.39 -3.13 -15.68
C MET A 30 -13.39 -2.27 -14.40
N GLN A 31 -13.56 -0.97 -14.50
CA GLN A 31 -13.61 -0.08 -13.34
C GLN A 31 -14.83 -0.37 -12.44
N ALA A 32 -15.99 -0.64 -13.05
CA ALA A 32 -17.19 -1.03 -12.31
C ALA A 32 -16.97 -2.35 -11.55
N CYS A 33 -16.37 -3.34 -12.22
CA CYS A 33 -16.00 -4.61 -11.63
C CYS A 33 -14.98 -4.46 -10.50
N TYR A 34 -13.93 -3.64 -10.69
CA TYR A 34 -12.91 -3.35 -9.68
C TYR A 34 -13.53 -2.74 -8.40
N ARG A 35 -14.47 -1.78 -8.54
CA ARG A 35 -15.20 -1.20 -7.41
C ARG A 35 -16.09 -2.23 -6.73
N LYS A 36 -16.80 -3.07 -7.49
CA LYS A 36 -17.66 -4.14 -6.96
C LYS A 36 -16.83 -5.17 -6.19
N ALA A 37 -15.71 -5.63 -6.76
CA ALA A 37 -14.80 -6.54 -6.10
C ALA A 37 -14.25 -5.96 -4.78
N GLY A 38 -13.94 -4.65 -4.77
CA GLY A 38 -13.53 -3.95 -3.54
C GLY A 38 -14.57 -4.03 -2.43
N ARG A 39 -15.85 -3.77 -2.72
CA ARG A 39 -16.95 -3.89 -1.74
C ARG A 39 -17.10 -5.32 -1.22
N ILE A 40 -17.11 -6.30 -2.12
CA ILE A 40 -17.20 -7.72 -1.74
C ILE A 40 -16.05 -8.12 -0.82
N MET A 41 -14.83 -7.66 -1.12
CA MET A 41 -13.67 -7.93 -0.25
C MET A 41 -13.84 -7.29 1.13
N THR A 42 -14.32 -6.03 1.19
CA THR A 42 -14.60 -5.37 2.47
C THR A 42 -15.65 -6.14 3.29
N ASP A 43 -16.71 -6.61 2.65
CA ASP A 43 -17.76 -7.38 3.32
C ASP A 43 -17.27 -8.74 3.84
N ARG A 44 -16.32 -9.38 3.12
CA ARG A 44 -15.78 -10.72 3.48
C ARG A 44 -14.72 -10.65 4.58
N ILE A 45 -13.82 -9.67 4.54
CA ILE A 45 -12.62 -9.67 5.40
C ILE A 45 -12.54 -8.47 6.35
N GLY A 46 -13.49 -7.54 6.26
CA GLY A 46 -13.50 -6.33 7.08
C GLY A 46 -12.50 -5.28 6.60
N THR A 47 -12.31 -4.25 7.42
CA THR A 47 -11.44 -3.10 7.13
C THR A 47 -10.22 -3.00 8.05
N ASP A 48 -10.16 -3.85 9.09
CA ASP A 48 -9.09 -3.80 10.10
C ASP A 48 -8.07 -4.94 9.90
N THR A 49 -7.62 -5.07 8.67
CA THR A 49 -6.66 -6.11 8.28
C THR A 49 -5.90 -5.71 7.03
N ALA A 50 -4.61 -6.03 6.97
CA ALA A 50 -3.78 -5.82 5.79
C ALA A 50 -4.31 -6.51 4.51
N ALA A 51 -5.10 -7.57 4.67
CA ALA A 51 -5.69 -8.30 3.54
C ALA A 51 -6.61 -7.42 2.68
N ILE A 52 -7.21 -6.33 3.25
CA ILE A 52 -8.04 -5.38 2.48
C ILE A 52 -7.24 -4.66 1.39
N HIS A 53 -5.92 -4.52 1.59
CA HIS A 53 -5.01 -3.92 0.60
C HIS A 53 -4.50 -4.91 -0.45
N SER A 54 -4.84 -6.20 -0.32
CA SER A 54 -4.38 -7.23 -1.26
C SER A 54 -5.04 -7.05 -2.64
N ARG A 55 -4.27 -6.52 -3.58
CA ARG A 55 -4.71 -6.48 -4.98
C ARG A 55 -4.84 -7.86 -5.60
N MET A 56 -4.09 -8.86 -5.11
CA MET A 56 -4.23 -10.24 -5.56
C MET A 56 -5.64 -10.77 -5.29
N LEU A 57 -6.15 -10.61 -4.06
CA LEU A 57 -7.51 -11.04 -3.71
C LEU A 57 -8.57 -10.25 -4.50
N ARG A 58 -8.33 -8.96 -4.74
CA ARG A 58 -9.23 -8.14 -5.56
C ARG A 58 -9.27 -8.61 -7.01
N MET A 59 -8.09 -8.93 -7.61
CA MET A 59 -8.02 -9.47 -8.98
C MET A 59 -8.70 -10.84 -9.09
N GLN A 60 -8.52 -11.71 -8.10
CA GLN A 60 -9.26 -12.97 -8.02
C GLN A 60 -10.77 -12.72 -8.03
N CYS A 61 -11.28 -11.85 -7.15
CA CYS A 61 -12.70 -11.53 -7.07
C CYS A 61 -13.24 -10.90 -8.37
N MET A 62 -12.44 -10.07 -9.04
CA MET A 62 -12.80 -9.54 -10.37
C MET A 62 -12.99 -10.64 -11.40
N LEU A 63 -12.06 -11.60 -11.48
CA LEU A 63 -12.13 -12.72 -12.43
C LEU A 63 -13.33 -13.61 -12.14
N GLU A 64 -13.64 -13.87 -10.86
CA GLU A 64 -14.85 -14.59 -10.45
C GLU A 64 -16.13 -13.87 -10.93
N LEU A 65 -16.19 -12.55 -10.76
CA LEU A 65 -17.33 -11.71 -11.21
C LEU A 65 -17.48 -11.63 -12.73
N LEU A 66 -16.37 -11.74 -13.44
CA LEU A 66 -16.30 -11.68 -14.90
C LEU A 66 -16.39 -13.05 -15.56
N GLU A 67 -16.54 -14.13 -14.75
CA GLU A 67 -16.56 -15.51 -15.20
C GLU A 67 -15.32 -15.87 -16.05
N GLN A 68 -14.15 -15.32 -15.69
CA GLN A 68 -12.89 -15.53 -16.38
C GLN A 68 -11.99 -16.52 -15.61
N PRO A 69 -11.10 -17.25 -16.30
CA PRO A 69 -10.17 -18.18 -15.66
C PRO A 69 -9.27 -17.47 -14.66
N LEU A 70 -9.09 -18.06 -13.47
CA LEU A 70 -8.21 -17.50 -12.44
C LEU A 70 -6.73 -17.55 -12.85
N PHE A 71 -6.30 -18.64 -13.47
CA PHE A 71 -4.91 -18.87 -13.86
C PHE A 71 -4.72 -18.75 -15.37
N PRO A 72 -3.67 -18.02 -15.82
CA PRO A 72 -2.67 -17.29 -15.02
C PRO A 72 -3.10 -15.85 -14.69
N HIS A 73 -4.35 -15.48 -14.96
CA HIS A 73 -4.82 -14.09 -15.08
C HIS A 73 -4.75 -13.30 -13.79
N ALA A 74 -5.11 -13.88 -12.62
CA ALA A 74 -5.08 -13.15 -11.35
C ALA A 74 -3.69 -12.56 -11.05
N ARG A 75 -2.65 -13.38 -11.22
CA ARG A 75 -1.26 -12.95 -11.04
C ARG A 75 -0.84 -11.93 -12.09
N ASN A 76 -1.20 -12.14 -13.35
CA ASN A 76 -0.82 -11.23 -14.43
C ASN A 76 -1.49 -9.85 -14.24
N MET A 77 -2.76 -9.79 -13.85
CA MET A 77 -3.46 -8.55 -13.49
C MET A 77 -2.82 -7.84 -12.30
N TYR A 78 -2.41 -8.61 -11.27
CA TYR A 78 -1.68 -8.09 -10.12
C TYR A 78 -0.35 -7.43 -10.53
N HIS A 79 0.40 -8.09 -11.41
CA HIS A 79 1.66 -7.55 -11.93
C HIS A 79 1.42 -6.34 -12.84
N ALA A 80 0.47 -6.41 -13.76
CA ALA A 80 0.12 -5.26 -14.61
C ALA A 80 -0.16 -4.00 -13.78
N TYR A 81 -0.94 -4.14 -12.72
CA TYR A 81 -1.25 -3.03 -11.83
C TYR A 81 -0.02 -2.53 -11.05
N TRP A 82 0.63 -3.43 -10.28
CA TRP A 82 1.68 -3.00 -9.35
C TRP A 82 2.99 -2.65 -10.04
N ASP A 83 3.37 -3.33 -11.10
CA ASP A 83 4.63 -3.05 -11.79
C ASP A 83 4.55 -1.68 -12.47
N THR A 84 3.41 -1.35 -13.08
CA THR A 84 3.19 -0.01 -13.66
C THR A 84 3.08 1.07 -12.58
N PHE A 85 2.35 0.81 -11.48
CA PHE A 85 2.30 1.73 -10.34
C PHE A 85 3.71 2.07 -9.82
N ILE A 86 4.54 1.04 -9.60
CA ILE A 86 5.88 1.18 -9.04
C ILE A 86 6.86 1.83 -10.04
N GLN A 87 6.69 1.58 -11.32
CA GLN A 87 7.50 2.21 -12.36
C GLN A 87 7.33 3.75 -12.39
N HIS A 88 6.16 4.25 -12.02
CA HIS A 88 5.84 5.69 -12.06
C HIS A 88 5.97 6.38 -10.69
N ILE A 89 6.10 5.59 -9.60
CA ILE A 89 6.15 6.17 -8.26
C ILE A 89 7.39 7.03 -8.07
N GLN A 90 7.18 8.22 -7.48
CA GLN A 90 8.26 9.14 -7.12
C GLN A 90 8.08 9.62 -5.68
N SER A 91 9.18 9.91 -4.99
CA SER A 91 9.11 10.54 -3.68
C SER A 91 8.56 11.96 -3.80
N ASN A 92 7.74 12.37 -2.83
CA ASN A 92 7.31 13.76 -2.75
C ASN A 92 8.54 14.69 -2.60
N PRO A 93 8.47 15.92 -3.15
CA PRO A 93 9.56 16.88 -3.03
C PRO A 93 10.00 17.09 -1.57
N GLY A 94 11.29 17.10 -1.33
CA GLY A 94 11.89 17.36 -0.01
C GLY A 94 11.99 16.13 0.90
N ILE A 95 11.41 14.99 0.57
CA ILE A 95 11.44 13.77 1.43
C ILE A 95 12.87 13.26 1.62
N LEU A 96 13.65 13.17 0.56
CA LEU A 96 15.03 12.67 0.64
C LEU A 96 15.91 13.60 1.47
N GLU A 97 15.79 14.92 1.28
CA GLU A 97 16.50 15.94 2.04
C GLU A 97 16.10 15.90 3.51
N PHE A 98 14.81 15.77 3.80
CA PHE A 98 14.29 15.65 5.15
C PHE A 98 14.86 14.40 5.87
N MET A 99 14.78 13.21 5.24
CA MET A 99 15.34 12.00 5.82
C MET A 99 16.85 12.08 6.03
N LYS A 100 17.58 12.67 5.07
CA LYS A 100 19.02 12.92 5.20
C LYS A 100 19.35 13.82 6.39
N GLU A 101 18.56 14.86 6.61
CA GLU A 101 18.76 15.78 7.74
C GLU A 101 18.46 15.09 9.09
N LEU A 102 17.42 14.26 9.17
CA LEU A 102 17.14 13.45 10.37
C LEU A 102 18.31 12.50 10.69
N LYS A 103 18.87 11.83 9.68
CA LYS A 103 20.04 10.95 9.88
C LYS A 103 21.28 11.68 10.35
N LYS A 104 21.55 12.90 9.86
CA LYS A 104 22.63 13.75 10.36
C LYS A 104 22.47 14.07 11.86
N ARG A 105 21.22 14.23 12.29
CA ARG A 105 20.88 14.46 13.71
C ARG A 105 20.83 13.17 14.53
N LYS A 106 21.17 12.02 13.94
CA LYS A 106 21.13 10.68 14.56
C LYS A 106 19.73 10.26 15.02
N ILE A 107 18.69 10.79 14.36
CA ILE A 107 17.30 10.39 14.61
C ILE A 107 17.04 9.10 13.84
N ARG A 108 16.46 8.11 14.52
CA ARG A 108 16.01 6.87 13.91
C ARG A 108 14.74 7.10 13.10
N ILE A 109 14.65 6.47 11.95
CA ILE A 109 13.51 6.62 11.02
C ILE A 109 12.84 5.26 10.86
N GLY A 110 11.60 5.17 11.31
CA GLY A 110 10.71 4.03 11.07
C GLY A 110 9.65 4.36 10.02
N ILE A 111 9.17 3.34 9.31
CA ILE A 111 8.00 3.45 8.44
C ILE A 111 6.86 2.64 9.03
N GLY A 112 5.76 3.32 9.40
CA GLY A 112 4.51 2.70 9.84
C GLY A 112 3.46 2.80 8.72
N THR A 113 2.94 1.67 8.22
CA THR A 113 2.08 1.66 7.03
C THR A 113 0.98 0.60 7.07
N ASP A 114 -0.25 0.99 6.69
CA ASP A 114 -1.35 0.07 6.43
C ASP A 114 -1.17 -0.56 5.05
N MET A 115 -0.41 -1.67 4.97
CA MET A 115 -0.11 -2.34 3.71
C MET A 115 0.45 -3.74 3.93
N THR A 116 0.41 -4.57 2.88
CA THR A 116 1.18 -5.81 2.83
C THR A 116 2.67 -5.50 2.67
N ALA A 117 3.52 -6.23 3.40
CA ALA A 117 4.96 -5.98 3.48
C ALA A 117 5.63 -6.00 2.11
N TYR A 118 5.37 -7.04 1.30
CA TYR A 118 5.99 -7.19 -0.02
C TYR A 118 5.81 -5.96 -0.92
N VAL A 119 4.59 -5.42 -0.99
CA VAL A 119 4.31 -4.24 -1.82
C VAL A 119 4.97 -3.00 -1.25
N GLN A 120 4.98 -2.86 0.08
CA GLN A 120 5.59 -1.69 0.72
C GLN A 120 7.10 -1.64 0.52
N TYR A 121 7.79 -2.78 0.65
CA TYR A 121 9.23 -2.86 0.34
C TYR A 121 9.51 -2.39 -1.10
N ARG A 122 8.81 -2.91 -2.08
CA ARG A 122 8.97 -2.52 -3.50
C ARG A 122 8.76 -1.00 -3.71
N LYS A 123 7.78 -0.40 -3.06
CA LYS A 123 7.54 1.06 -3.14
C LYS A 123 8.68 1.86 -2.53
N LEU A 124 9.16 1.47 -1.35
CA LEU A 124 10.26 2.17 -0.67
C LEU A 124 11.57 2.07 -1.44
N GLU A 125 11.84 0.93 -2.06
CA GLU A 125 12.97 0.74 -2.97
C GLU A 125 12.86 1.68 -4.19
N ALA A 126 11.69 1.72 -4.81
CA ALA A 126 11.46 2.53 -6.01
C ALA A 126 11.62 4.04 -5.77
N ILE A 127 11.18 4.55 -4.61
CA ILE A 127 11.35 5.97 -4.27
C ILE A 127 12.74 6.32 -3.68
N GLY A 128 13.62 5.32 -3.52
CA GLY A 128 15.03 5.55 -3.17
C GLY A 128 15.31 5.95 -1.72
N VAL A 129 14.41 5.61 -0.77
CA VAL A 129 14.54 6.02 0.64
C VAL A 129 15.15 4.95 1.55
N THR A 130 15.43 3.76 1.04
CA THR A 130 15.79 2.58 1.84
C THR A 130 17.02 2.76 2.72
N SER A 131 18.04 3.50 2.25
CA SER A 131 19.25 3.78 3.03
C SER A 131 19.05 4.64 4.28
N TYR A 132 17.87 5.27 4.41
CA TYR A 132 17.54 6.12 5.56
C TYR A 132 16.66 5.40 6.60
N ILE A 133 16.06 4.27 6.24
CA ILE A 133 15.07 3.56 7.07
C ILE A 133 15.79 2.61 8.02
N ASP A 134 15.48 2.71 9.31
CA ASP A 134 16.03 1.82 10.34
C ASP A 134 15.11 0.61 10.61
N PHE A 135 13.79 0.78 10.45
CA PHE A 135 12.80 -0.30 10.62
C PHE A 135 11.48 -0.01 9.89
N ILE A 136 10.70 -1.04 9.68
CA ILE A 136 9.36 -0.96 9.07
C ILE A 136 8.37 -1.70 9.96
N VAL A 137 7.16 -1.15 10.09
CA VAL A 137 5.98 -1.82 10.65
C VAL A 137 4.87 -1.75 9.62
N THR A 138 4.35 -2.91 9.24
CA THR A 138 3.21 -3.02 8.34
C THR A 138 1.98 -3.50 9.09
N SER A 139 0.78 -3.18 8.62
CA SER A 139 -0.44 -3.76 9.19
C SER A 139 -0.51 -5.28 9.01
N GLU A 140 0.22 -5.84 8.03
CA GLU A 140 0.38 -7.29 7.87
C GLU A 140 1.18 -7.91 9.02
N GLU A 141 2.26 -7.27 9.47
CA GLU A 141 3.05 -7.69 10.64
C GLU A 141 2.28 -7.47 11.95
N ALA A 142 1.64 -6.31 12.08
CA ALA A 142 0.91 -5.94 13.29
C ALA A 142 -0.40 -6.74 13.48
N GLY A 143 -0.93 -7.35 12.42
CA GLY A 143 -2.23 -8.01 12.46
C GLY A 143 -3.40 -7.03 12.66
N ALA A 144 -3.16 -5.73 12.60
CA ALA A 144 -4.13 -4.66 12.79
C ALA A 144 -3.76 -3.42 11.97
N GLU A 145 -4.76 -2.68 11.52
CA GLU A 145 -4.60 -1.39 10.84
C GLU A 145 -4.55 -0.23 11.83
N LYS A 146 -3.92 0.87 11.44
CA LYS A 146 -4.09 2.14 12.15
C LYS A 146 -5.58 2.56 12.12
N PRO A 147 -6.16 3.08 13.18
CA PRO A 147 -5.54 3.62 14.40
C PRO A 147 -5.45 2.61 15.58
N HIS A 148 -5.43 1.31 15.33
CA HIS A 148 -5.37 0.32 16.42
C HIS A 148 -4.08 0.49 17.22
N TYR A 149 -4.19 0.58 18.57
CA TYR A 149 -3.05 0.84 19.48
C TYR A 149 -1.90 -0.16 19.30
N HIS A 150 -2.20 -1.43 19.05
CA HIS A 150 -1.19 -2.48 18.87
C HIS A 150 -0.22 -2.19 17.72
N PHE A 151 -0.69 -1.52 16.66
CA PHE A 151 0.20 -1.08 15.58
C PHE A 151 1.27 -0.09 16.07
N PHE A 152 0.88 0.87 16.91
CA PHE A 152 1.78 1.88 17.46
C PHE A 152 2.70 1.30 18.54
N ASP A 153 2.21 0.35 19.35
CA ASP A 153 3.04 -0.39 20.32
C ASP A 153 4.23 -1.07 19.63
N ILE A 154 4.00 -1.74 18.49
CA ILE A 154 5.08 -2.35 17.69
C ILE A 154 6.02 -1.28 17.11
N CYS A 155 5.50 -0.13 16.69
CA CYS A 155 6.34 0.98 16.25
C CYS A 155 7.28 1.47 17.36
N VAL A 156 6.79 1.65 18.56
CA VAL A 156 7.56 2.08 19.74
C VAL A 156 8.56 1.00 20.16
N GLU A 157 8.16 -0.27 20.18
CA GLU A 157 9.05 -1.41 20.47
C GLU A 157 10.25 -1.41 19.50
N LYS A 158 9.99 -1.32 18.18
CA LYS A 158 11.06 -1.28 17.18
C LYS A 158 11.89 0.00 17.22
N ALA A 159 11.29 1.12 17.61
CA ALA A 159 12.02 2.37 17.83
C ALA A 159 13.03 2.22 18.98
N GLY A 160 12.72 1.42 19.99
CA GLY A 160 13.60 1.15 21.13
C GLY A 160 13.81 2.36 22.04
N VAL A 161 12.83 3.27 22.08
CA VAL A 161 12.79 4.48 22.92
C VAL A 161 11.40 4.61 23.54
N ARG A 162 11.22 5.55 24.47
CA ARG A 162 9.91 5.76 25.09
C ARG A 162 8.95 6.45 24.11
N PRO A 163 7.62 6.26 24.24
CA PRO A 163 6.63 6.90 23.36
C PRO A 163 6.80 8.42 23.28
N GLU A 164 7.13 9.10 24.40
CA GLU A 164 7.31 10.56 24.46
C GLU A 164 8.55 11.04 23.67
N GLU A 165 9.42 10.14 23.29
CA GLU A 165 10.61 10.40 22.47
C GLU A 165 10.34 10.12 20.97
N CYS A 166 9.12 9.67 20.63
CA CYS A 166 8.69 9.38 19.27
C CYS A 166 7.84 10.52 18.70
N ALA A 167 7.91 10.69 17.39
CA ALA A 167 6.97 11.49 16.62
C ALA A 167 6.45 10.66 15.45
N PHE A 168 5.13 10.59 15.29
CA PHE A 168 4.49 9.97 14.14
C PHE A 168 4.07 11.07 13.16
N ILE A 169 4.39 10.91 11.88
CA ILE A 169 4.07 11.88 10.81
C ILE A 169 3.23 11.15 9.76
N GLY A 170 2.06 11.69 9.47
CA GLY A 170 1.15 11.13 8.49
C GLY A 170 0.13 12.17 8.01
N ASP A 171 -0.64 11.81 7.00
CA ASP A 171 -1.63 12.66 6.32
C ASP A 171 -3.08 12.31 6.68
N ASN A 172 -3.31 11.19 7.32
CA ASN A 172 -4.63 10.77 7.75
C ASN A 172 -4.88 11.13 9.22
N VAL A 173 -5.69 12.16 9.45
CA VAL A 173 -5.98 12.68 10.80
C VAL A 173 -6.41 11.56 11.75
N ARG A 174 -7.39 10.74 11.37
CA ARG A 174 -7.90 9.67 12.22
C ARG A 174 -6.86 8.56 12.46
N LYS A 175 -6.18 8.11 11.40
CA LYS A 175 -5.27 6.98 11.47
C LYS A 175 -3.89 7.34 12.04
N ASP A 176 -3.36 8.50 11.68
CA ASP A 176 -1.96 8.84 11.94
C ASP A 176 -1.78 9.82 13.09
N ILE A 177 -2.78 10.70 13.35
CA ILE A 177 -2.67 11.75 14.37
C ILE A 177 -3.44 11.36 15.62
N GLU A 178 -4.74 10.99 15.50
CA GLU A 178 -5.55 10.58 16.65
C GLU A 178 -5.19 9.18 17.14
N GLY A 179 -4.63 8.32 16.27
CA GLY A 179 -4.23 6.96 16.61
C GLY A 179 -2.87 6.87 17.28
N ALA A 180 -1.96 7.80 17.02
CA ALA A 180 -0.63 7.85 17.63
C ALA A 180 -0.63 8.61 18.94
#